data_5c147092bceed958ee7209b54d32b756
#
_entry.id   5c147092bceed958ee7209b54d32b756
#
_cell.length_a   1.000
_cell.length_b   1.000
_cell.length_c   1.000
_cell.angle_alpha   90.00
_cell.angle_beta   90.00
_cell.angle_gamma   90.00
#
_symmetry.space_group_name_H-M   'P 1'
#
loop_
_entity.id
_entity.type
_entity.pdbx_description
1 polymer ?
#
loop_
_entity_poly.entity_id
_entity_poly.type
_entity_poly.pdbx_seq_one_letter_code
_entity_poly.pdbx_strand_id
1 'polypeptide(L)'
;MTATISQADRQGSDQAPPEPAVPGRGELGTVTISDSVVAKIASRAALDVPDAGAAAPRVLGRSLGKAGGLGRETSLQELPKATAHVDGSVTLIDLQISVRWGASVPGTADAVRESVQSRVSQLTGLNVAEVTIAVTDLVTHLAPPPRVR
;
A
#
# COMPACT_ATOMS: atom_id res chain seq x y z
N MET A 1 -75.46 -14.85 31.29
CA MET A 1 -75.03 -13.69 30.47
C MET A 1 -73.61 -13.43 30.77
N THR A 2 -72.80 -13.89 29.90
CA THR A 2 -71.34 -13.82 30.02
C THR A 2 -70.83 -12.54 29.41
N ALA A 3 -70.29 -11.63 30.21
CA ALA A 3 -69.59 -10.48 29.73
C ALA A 3 -68.17 -10.89 29.35
N THR A 4 -67.86 -10.88 28.08
CA THR A 4 -66.51 -11.09 27.57
C THR A 4 -65.71 -9.81 27.80
N ILE A 5 -64.82 -9.85 28.76
CA ILE A 5 -63.85 -8.79 28.94
C ILE A 5 -62.74 -9.03 27.90
N SER A 6 -62.79 -8.27 26.87
CA SER A 6 -61.63 -8.17 25.92
C SER A 6 -60.46 -7.51 26.64
N GLN A 7 -59.46 -8.30 26.96
CA GLN A 7 -58.18 -7.76 27.36
C GLN A 7 -57.56 -7.12 26.15
N ALA A 8 -57.71 -5.80 26.09
CA ALA A 8 -56.95 -5.02 25.15
C ALA A 8 -55.49 -5.11 25.55
N ASP A 9 -54.75 -5.65 24.67
CA ASP A 9 -53.33 -5.79 24.55
C ASP A 9 -52.62 -4.51 24.99
N ARG A 10 -52.00 -4.58 26.14
CA ARG A 10 -50.99 -3.56 26.54
C ARG A 10 -49.66 -4.04 26.00
N GLN A 11 -49.48 -3.97 24.73
CA GLN A 11 -48.15 -3.90 24.16
C GLN A 11 -47.60 -2.49 24.44
N GLY A 12 -47.09 -2.32 25.62
CA GLY A 12 -46.16 -1.25 25.89
C GLY A 12 -44.91 -1.54 25.09
N SER A 13 -44.84 -0.94 23.93
CA SER A 13 -43.57 -0.78 23.22
C SER A 13 -42.67 0.09 24.11
N ASP A 14 -41.86 -0.57 24.89
CA ASP A 14 -40.72 0.00 25.56
C ASP A 14 -39.68 0.33 24.44
N GLN A 15 -40.03 1.32 23.63
CA GLN A 15 -39.07 1.94 22.75
C GLN A 15 -38.25 2.89 23.59
N ALA A 16 -37.10 2.37 24.04
CA ALA A 16 -36.03 3.22 24.50
C ALA A 16 -35.85 4.37 23.51
N PRO A 17 -35.74 5.64 23.94
CA PRO A 17 -35.50 6.73 23.04
C PRO A 17 -34.26 6.40 22.20
N PRO A 18 -34.29 6.65 20.89
CA PRO A 18 -33.13 6.38 20.07
C PRO A 18 -31.94 7.12 20.66
N GLU A 19 -30.91 6.35 21.02
CA GLU A 19 -29.64 6.96 21.39
C GLU A 19 -29.27 7.97 20.30
N PRO A 20 -28.78 9.17 20.65
CA PRO A 20 -28.32 10.11 19.65
C PRO A 20 -27.26 9.37 18.83
N ALA A 21 -27.61 9.05 17.60
CA ALA A 21 -26.68 8.47 16.66
C ALA A 21 -25.48 9.41 16.61
N VAL A 22 -24.35 8.95 17.16
CA VAL A 22 -23.07 9.63 16.95
C VAL A 22 -22.94 9.75 15.45
N PRO A 23 -22.88 10.96 14.87
CA PRO A 23 -22.80 11.09 13.41
C PRO A 23 -21.62 10.23 12.94
N GLY A 24 -21.95 9.16 12.23
CA GLY A 24 -20.96 8.33 11.62
C GLY A 24 -20.13 9.19 10.69
N ARG A 25 -18.86 8.87 10.52
CA ARG A 25 -17.93 9.62 9.63
C ARG A 25 -18.52 9.86 8.23
N GLY A 26 -19.55 9.13 7.82
CA GLY A 26 -20.26 9.32 6.56
C GLY A 26 -21.19 10.55 6.50
N GLU A 27 -21.62 11.08 7.63
CA GLU A 27 -22.52 12.25 7.67
C GLU A 27 -21.76 13.58 7.54
N LEU A 28 -20.44 13.58 7.77
CA LEU A 28 -19.59 14.77 7.69
C LEU A 28 -18.93 14.93 6.33
N GLY A 29 -19.21 14.06 5.38
CA GLY A 29 -18.64 14.11 4.04
C GLY A 29 -18.04 12.78 3.61
N THR A 30 -17.56 12.75 2.37
CA THR A 30 -16.99 11.56 1.73
C THR A 30 -15.49 11.75 1.51
N VAL A 31 -14.70 10.74 1.84
CA VAL A 31 -13.28 10.69 1.48
C VAL A 31 -13.11 9.79 0.27
N THR A 32 -12.59 10.35 -0.81
CA THR A 32 -12.27 9.59 -2.03
C THR A 32 -10.75 9.47 -2.14
N ILE A 33 -10.28 8.24 -2.33
CA ILE A 33 -8.85 7.92 -2.48
C ILE A 33 -8.57 7.67 -3.94
N SER A 34 -7.65 8.45 -4.52
CA SER A 34 -7.27 8.28 -5.93
C SER A 34 -6.25 7.17 -6.12
N ASP A 35 -6.22 6.60 -7.33
CA ASP A 35 -5.23 5.60 -7.75
C ASP A 35 -3.79 6.06 -7.48
N SER A 36 -3.50 7.34 -7.72
CA SER A 36 -2.17 7.91 -7.51
C SER A 36 -1.72 7.90 -6.05
N VAL A 37 -2.65 8.04 -5.10
CA VAL A 37 -2.35 7.96 -3.66
C VAL A 37 -1.97 6.54 -3.29
N VAL A 38 -2.74 5.56 -3.74
CA VAL A 38 -2.46 4.14 -3.51
C VAL A 38 -1.12 3.74 -4.13
N ALA A 39 -0.85 4.18 -5.37
CA ALA A 39 0.41 3.93 -6.04
C ALA A 39 1.62 4.50 -5.27
N LYS A 40 1.51 5.70 -4.72
CA LYS A 40 2.58 6.31 -3.89
C LYS A 40 2.82 5.54 -2.59
N ILE A 41 1.75 5.10 -1.93
CA ILE A 41 1.85 4.27 -0.72
C ILE A 41 2.54 2.95 -1.05
N ALA A 42 2.15 2.30 -2.15
CA ALA A 42 2.73 1.04 -2.60
C ALA A 42 4.23 1.18 -2.92
N SER A 43 4.62 2.22 -3.65
CA SER A 43 6.03 2.51 -3.95
C SER A 43 6.85 2.69 -2.67
N ARG A 44 6.31 3.43 -1.71
CA ARG A 44 7.00 3.66 -0.44
C ARG A 44 7.10 2.40 0.40
N ALA A 45 6.03 1.62 0.47
CA ALA A 45 6.01 0.35 1.18
C ALA A 45 7.01 -0.67 0.61
N ALA A 46 7.20 -0.66 -0.71
CA ALA A 46 8.19 -1.52 -1.35
C ALA A 46 9.64 -1.16 -0.95
N LEU A 47 9.93 0.12 -0.69
CA LEU A 47 11.24 0.56 -0.19
C LEU A 47 11.52 0.15 1.27
N ASP A 48 10.49 -0.16 2.04
CA ASP A 48 10.67 -0.65 3.42
C ASP A 48 11.30 -2.06 3.45
N VAL A 49 11.32 -2.77 2.32
CA VAL A 49 11.99 -4.05 2.17
C VAL A 49 13.45 -3.83 1.76
N PRO A 50 14.45 -4.28 2.57
CA PRO A 50 15.86 -3.90 2.39
C PRO A 50 16.48 -4.30 1.04
N ASP A 51 16.01 -5.39 0.46
CA ASP A 51 16.55 -5.95 -0.78
C ASP A 51 15.76 -5.54 -2.03
N ALA A 52 14.73 -4.71 -1.86
CA ALA A 52 13.89 -4.20 -2.91
C ALA A 52 14.00 -2.69 -3.06
N GLY A 53 13.79 -2.20 -4.27
CA GLY A 53 13.80 -0.77 -4.59
C GLY A 53 13.66 -0.57 -6.08
N ALA A 54 14.14 0.56 -6.58
CA ALA A 54 14.33 0.79 -8.00
C ALA A 54 15.77 1.19 -8.26
N ALA A 55 16.33 0.69 -9.36
CA ALA A 55 17.62 1.16 -9.84
C ALA A 55 17.46 2.57 -10.42
N ALA A 56 18.42 3.45 -10.16
CA ALA A 56 18.47 4.75 -10.79
C ALA A 56 18.52 4.60 -12.32
N PRO A 57 17.78 5.42 -13.09
CA PRO A 57 17.79 5.33 -14.53
C PRO A 57 19.21 5.58 -15.07
N ARG A 58 19.64 4.68 -15.95
CA ARG A 58 20.95 4.78 -16.61
C ARG A 58 20.78 5.51 -17.94
N VAL A 59 21.41 6.66 -18.07
CA VAL A 59 21.57 7.34 -19.36
C VAL A 59 23.03 7.22 -19.78
N LEU A 60 23.26 6.60 -20.94
CA LEU A 60 24.61 6.40 -21.50
C LEU A 60 25.57 5.69 -20.54
N GLY A 61 25.11 4.68 -19.81
CA GLY A 61 25.94 3.91 -18.88
C GLY A 61 26.25 4.61 -17.56
N ARG A 62 25.68 5.78 -17.31
CA ARG A 62 25.80 6.54 -16.05
C ARG A 62 24.47 6.58 -15.33
N SER A 63 24.47 6.34 -14.03
CA SER A 63 23.27 6.54 -13.25
C SER A 63 23.05 8.03 -12.99
N LEU A 64 21.87 8.54 -13.34
CA LEU A 64 21.44 9.88 -12.96
C LEU A 64 20.90 9.82 -11.53
N GLY A 65 21.80 9.72 -10.57
CA GLY A 65 21.47 9.90 -9.16
C GLY A 65 21.32 11.38 -8.83
N LYS A 66 20.40 11.67 -7.94
CA LYS A 66 20.17 13.00 -7.38
C LYS A 66 21.41 13.42 -6.60
N ALA A 67 22.13 14.38 -7.12
CA ALA A 67 23.37 14.98 -6.64
C ALA A 67 24.64 14.44 -7.30
N GLY A 68 25.03 15.09 -8.38
CA GLY A 68 26.38 15.48 -8.84
C GLY A 68 27.61 14.63 -8.55
N GLY A 69 27.45 13.37 -8.20
CA GLY A 69 28.58 12.47 -7.96
C GLY A 69 28.81 11.54 -9.14
N LEU A 70 30.02 11.58 -9.70
CA LEU A 70 30.51 10.64 -10.72
C LEU A 70 30.73 9.23 -10.12
N GLY A 71 29.73 8.69 -9.40
CA GLY A 71 29.78 7.38 -8.76
C GLY A 71 28.88 6.38 -9.50
N ARG A 72 29.41 5.19 -9.75
CA ARG A 72 28.65 4.01 -10.17
C ARG A 72 27.80 3.49 -8.99
N GLU A 73 27.00 4.33 -8.38
CA GLU A 73 26.13 3.87 -7.31
C GLU A 73 24.80 3.42 -7.91
N THR A 74 24.70 2.14 -8.13
CA THR A 74 23.41 1.47 -8.29
C THR A 74 22.79 1.36 -6.90
N SER A 75 22.14 2.42 -6.44
CA SER A 75 21.45 2.39 -5.17
C SER A 75 19.99 2.00 -5.37
N LEU A 76 19.48 1.13 -4.52
CA LEU A 76 18.05 0.79 -4.44
C LEU A 76 17.22 1.89 -3.74
N GLN A 77 17.69 3.13 -3.75
CA GLN A 77 17.06 4.24 -3.02
C GLN A 77 15.99 4.97 -3.84
N GLU A 78 15.91 4.68 -5.13
CA GLU A 78 14.86 5.25 -5.97
C GLU A 78 13.52 4.55 -5.67
N LEU A 79 12.44 5.33 -5.76
CA LEU A 79 11.10 4.79 -5.58
C LEU A 79 10.75 3.81 -6.71
N PRO A 80 10.31 2.60 -6.40
CA PRO A 80 9.76 1.69 -7.37
C PRO A 80 8.59 2.31 -8.12
N LYS A 81 8.48 1.97 -9.41
CA LYS A 81 7.32 2.40 -10.19
C LYS A 81 6.11 1.58 -9.78
N ALA A 82 5.06 2.27 -9.38
CA ALA A 82 3.79 1.65 -9.03
C ALA A 82 2.64 2.27 -9.80
N THR A 83 1.69 1.45 -10.17
CA THR A 83 0.37 1.87 -10.63
C THR A 83 -0.68 1.16 -9.78
N ALA A 84 -1.80 1.81 -9.58
CA ALA A 84 -2.92 1.25 -8.84
C ALA A 84 -4.23 1.56 -9.56
N HIS A 85 -5.19 0.70 -9.35
CA HIS A 85 -6.56 0.91 -9.78
C HIS A 85 -7.49 0.68 -8.59
N VAL A 86 -8.26 1.69 -8.25
CA VAL A 86 -9.21 1.64 -7.12
C VAL A 86 -10.62 1.54 -7.67
N ASP A 87 -11.34 0.51 -7.25
CA ASP A 87 -12.75 0.31 -7.56
C ASP A 87 -13.54 0.10 -6.26
N GLY A 88 -14.28 1.13 -5.85
CA GLY A 88 -15.00 1.12 -4.59
C GLY A 88 -14.07 0.96 -3.38
N SER A 89 -14.15 -0.19 -2.71
CA SER A 89 -13.32 -0.54 -1.55
C SER A 89 -12.16 -1.48 -1.87
N VAL A 90 -11.97 -1.81 -3.15
CA VAL A 90 -10.98 -2.79 -3.62
C VAL A 90 -9.93 -2.09 -4.47
N THR A 91 -8.69 -2.52 -4.38
CA THR A 91 -7.61 -2.02 -5.21
C THR A 91 -6.75 -3.14 -5.78
N LEU A 92 -6.29 -2.92 -7.02
CA LEU A 92 -5.29 -3.71 -7.72
C LEU A 92 -4.02 -2.88 -7.82
N ILE A 93 -2.88 -3.49 -7.63
CA ILE A 93 -1.59 -2.78 -7.59
C ILE A 93 -0.58 -3.51 -8.47
N ASP A 94 0.07 -2.76 -9.35
CA ASP A 94 1.19 -3.23 -10.16
C ASP A 94 2.47 -2.50 -9.74
N LEU A 95 3.51 -3.27 -9.46
CA LEU A 95 4.81 -2.78 -9.04
C LEU A 95 5.92 -3.27 -9.96
N GLN A 96 6.84 -2.36 -10.29
CA GLN A 96 8.12 -2.70 -10.93
C GLN A 96 9.23 -2.42 -9.92
N ILE A 97 9.95 -3.46 -9.55
CA ILE A 97 11.03 -3.37 -8.57
C ILE A 97 12.34 -3.86 -9.16
N SER A 98 13.42 -3.41 -8.56
CA SER A 98 14.75 -3.99 -8.70
C SER A 98 15.11 -4.72 -7.40
N VAL A 99 15.83 -5.81 -7.50
CA VAL A 99 16.23 -6.62 -6.36
C VAL A 99 17.74 -6.58 -6.23
N ARG A 100 18.24 -6.63 -5.01
CA ARG A 100 19.68 -6.71 -4.74
C ARG A 100 20.24 -8.06 -5.22
N TRP A 101 21.38 -8.00 -5.89
CA TRP A 101 22.10 -9.21 -6.29
C TRP A 101 22.43 -10.07 -5.07
N GLY A 102 22.19 -11.36 -5.16
CA GLY A 102 22.40 -12.31 -4.08
C GLY A 102 21.22 -12.51 -3.15
N ALA A 103 20.21 -11.65 -3.20
CA ALA A 103 18.95 -11.88 -2.50
C ALA A 103 18.04 -12.84 -3.26
N SER A 104 17.19 -13.56 -2.53
CA SER A 104 16.16 -14.40 -3.15
C SER A 104 15.10 -13.53 -3.83
N VAL A 105 14.98 -13.63 -5.14
CA VAL A 105 13.98 -12.87 -5.91
C VAL A 105 12.55 -13.24 -5.47
N PRO A 106 12.15 -14.51 -5.38
CA PRO A 106 10.81 -14.87 -4.88
C PRO A 106 10.57 -14.40 -3.45
N GLY A 107 11.55 -14.58 -2.55
CA GLY A 107 11.44 -14.17 -1.16
C GLY A 107 11.29 -12.65 -1.01
N THR A 108 12.04 -11.87 -1.77
CA THR A 108 11.93 -10.40 -1.79
C THR A 108 10.59 -9.96 -2.35
N ALA A 109 10.10 -10.58 -3.41
CA ALA A 109 8.79 -10.28 -3.98
C ALA A 109 7.65 -10.55 -2.99
N ASP A 110 7.72 -11.65 -2.26
CA ASP A 110 6.73 -11.98 -1.23
C ASP A 110 6.75 -10.98 -0.07
N ALA A 111 7.94 -10.58 0.38
CA ALA A 111 8.09 -9.56 1.41
C ALA A 111 7.54 -8.20 0.95
N VAL A 112 7.78 -7.81 -0.30
CA VAL A 112 7.21 -6.59 -0.89
C VAL A 112 5.69 -6.66 -0.96
N ARG A 113 5.14 -7.78 -1.40
CA ARG A 113 3.69 -7.99 -1.47
C ARG A 113 3.04 -7.82 -0.10
N GLU A 114 3.59 -8.43 0.91
CA GLU A 114 3.10 -8.34 2.29
C GLU A 114 3.19 -6.90 2.83
N SER A 115 4.32 -6.23 2.62
CA SER A 115 4.53 -4.84 3.04
C SER A 115 3.53 -3.90 2.37
N VAL A 116 3.34 -4.01 1.06
CA VAL A 116 2.40 -3.20 0.28
C VAL A 116 0.96 -3.43 0.73
N GLN A 117 0.56 -4.69 0.84
CA GLN A 117 -0.79 -5.05 1.27
C GLN A 117 -1.11 -4.49 2.65
N SER A 118 -0.21 -4.67 3.60
CA SER A 118 -0.35 -4.16 4.96
C SER A 118 -0.44 -2.64 5.02
N ARG A 119 0.49 -1.94 4.35
CA ARG A 119 0.53 -0.46 4.36
C ARG A 119 -0.67 0.17 3.68
N VAL A 120 -1.05 -0.32 2.51
CA VAL A 120 -2.21 0.21 1.79
C VAL A 120 -3.47 0.02 2.62
N SER A 121 -3.70 -1.17 3.17
CA SER A 121 -4.88 -1.43 4.00
C SER A 121 -4.91 -0.58 5.26
N GLN A 122 -3.76 -0.39 5.93
CA GLN A 122 -3.67 0.43 7.15
C GLN A 122 -3.93 1.91 6.89
N LEU A 123 -3.39 2.46 5.80
CA LEU A 123 -3.46 3.90 5.53
C LEU A 123 -4.73 4.32 4.81
N THR A 124 -5.34 3.43 4.04
CA THR A 124 -6.49 3.76 3.19
C THR A 124 -7.78 3.07 3.62
N GLY A 125 -7.68 1.95 4.31
CA GLY A 125 -8.81 1.09 4.61
C GLY A 125 -9.30 0.28 3.40
N LEU A 126 -8.63 0.37 2.24
CA LEU A 126 -8.97 -0.40 1.05
C LEU A 126 -8.53 -1.85 1.19
N ASN A 127 -9.29 -2.73 0.57
CA ASN A 127 -8.94 -4.14 0.42
C ASN A 127 -8.06 -4.33 -0.81
N VAL A 128 -6.83 -4.80 -0.61
CA VAL A 128 -5.91 -5.10 -1.70
C VAL A 128 -6.25 -6.49 -2.25
N ALA A 129 -6.84 -6.56 -3.42
CA ALA A 129 -7.23 -7.81 -4.05
C ALA A 129 -6.04 -8.52 -4.71
N GLU A 130 -5.13 -7.75 -5.33
CA GLU A 130 -3.99 -8.29 -6.04
C GLU A 130 -2.82 -7.31 -6.00
N VAL A 131 -1.62 -7.87 -5.84
CA VAL A 131 -0.35 -7.15 -6.01
C VAL A 131 0.50 -7.91 -7.02
N THR A 132 0.60 -7.38 -8.23
CA THR A 132 1.47 -7.90 -9.28
C THR A 132 2.84 -7.26 -9.16
N ILE A 133 3.88 -8.07 -9.11
CA ILE A 133 5.26 -7.59 -8.98
C ILE A 133 6.08 -8.06 -10.16
N ALA A 134 6.64 -7.11 -10.92
CA ALA A 134 7.60 -7.35 -11.96
C ALA A 134 9.00 -6.99 -11.45
N VAL A 135 9.91 -7.94 -11.45
CA VAL A 135 11.32 -7.69 -11.18
C VAL A 135 12.01 -7.36 -12.49
N THR A 136 12.43 -6.10 -12.65
CA THR A 136 12.95 -5.58 -13.91
C THR A 136 14.46 -5.47 -13.95
N ASP A 137 15.14 -5.49 -12.80
CA ASP A 137 16.59 -5.40 -12.72
C ASP A 137 17.14 -6.05 -11.45
N LEU A 138 18.41 -6.45 -11.51
CA LEU A 138 19.20 -6.91 -10.37
C LEU A 138 20.33 -5.92 -10.13
N VAL A 139 20.34 -5.33 -8.94
CA VAL A 139 21.31 -4.31 -8.58
C VAL A 139 22.47 -4.93 -7.82
N THR A 140 23.66 -4.86 -8.41
CA THR A 140 24.89 -5.26 -7.74
C THR A 140 25.42 -4.09 -6.93
N HIS A 141 25.56 -4.28 -5.63
CA HIS A 141 26.30 -3.34 -4.80
C HIS A 141 27.80 -3.56 -5.03
N LEU A 142 28.39 -2.73 -5.89
CA LEU A 142 29.84 -2.62 -5.94
C LEU A 142 30.26 -1.85 -4.71
N ALA A 143 30.70 -2.56 -3.67
CA ALA A 143 31.42 -1.92 -2.59
C ALA A 143 32.54 -1.07 -3.17
N PRO A 144 32.73 0.18 -2.74
CA PRO A 144 33.87 0.97 -3.18
C PRO A 144 35.16 0.20 -2.86
N PRO A 145 36.15 0.19 -3.77
CA PRO A 145 37.42 -0.48 -3.49
C PRO A 145 37.99 0.08 -2.19
N PRO A 146 38.58 -0.78 -1.34
CA PRO A 146 39.22 -0.30 -0.11
C PRO A 146 40.21 0.78 -0.46
N ARG A 147 40.04 1.94 0.15
CA ARG A 147 41.03 3.01 0.01
C ARG A 147 42.34 2.54 0.64
N VAL A 148 43.29 2.15 -0.20
CA VAL A 148 44.65 1.88 0.22
C VAL A 148 45.29 3.24 0.51
N ARG A 149 45.63 3.43 1.74
CA ARG A 149 46.53 4.56 2.12
C ARG A 149 47.98 4.18 1.85
#